data_cb59680fa653cafd216a4d5bec09ada6
#
_entry.id   cb59680fa653cafd216a4d5bec09ada6
#
_cell.length_a   1.000
_cell.length_b   1.000
_cell.length_c   1.000
_cell.angle_alpha   90.00
_cell.angle_beta   90.00
_cell.angle_gamma   90.00
#
_symmetry.space_group_name_H-M   'P 1'
#
loop_
_entity.id
_entity.type
_entity.pdbx_description
1 polymer ?
#
loop_
_entity_poly.entity_id
_entity_poly.type
_entity_poly.pdbx_seq_one_letter_code
_entity_poly.pdbx_strand_id
1 'polypeptide(L)'
;DRPFRAAFMSPMQDHPISVPLWRQLQGASSLLMAVRGGQSMTVALEKVEGVLRPGVQALAFHALRWLGRAEALRQQLAKRPPPPEADALLCVVLALIWQEKDAPYTPHTLVDQAVEAAKHSDATRHQASFINGCLRRFLRERDALVALTDRYPQAVWNHPQWWIDRLRKDHPDEWEDILRANNSRAPLILRVNARKTTRQQYLQALHETGLEAAPVGEHGVILASARPVPSLPGFDQGHFSVQDAAAQLAAPLLLDGLGAQLGRPLNILDACAAPGGKTAHLLELTDACVTALDIDARRCERIQQNLDRLGLDAQIRVADAAQPDTWWDGRSYDAILLDA
;
A
#
# COMPACT_ATOMS: atom_id res chain seq x y z
N ASP A 1 49.08 -46.11 7.74
CA ASP A 1 47.62 -45.86 7.64
C ASP A 1 47.25 -44.53 8.24
N ARG A 2 46.98 -43.54 7.40
CA ARG A 2 46.46 -42.22 7.79
C ARG A 2 45.07 -42.10 7.18
N PRO A 3 44.01 -41.77 7.95
CA PRO A 3 42.69 -41.55 7.35
C PRO A 3 42.59 -40.15 6.75
N PHE A 4 41.97 -40.11 5.57
CA PHE A 4 41.60 -38.97 4.76
C PHE A 4 40.72 -38.02 5.57
N ARG A 5 41.12 -36.75 5.68
CA ARG A 5 40.26 -35.65 6.15
C ARG A 5 39.40 -35.17 4.99
N ALA A 6 38.14 -35.50 5.03
CA ALA A 6 37.14 -34.85 4.18
C ALA A 6 36.99 -33.37 4.54
N ALA A 7 37.31 -32.48 3.61
CA ALA A 7 37.05 -31.07 3.74
C ALA A 7 35.55 -30.84 3.64
N PHE A 8 34.91 -30.43 4.73
CA PHE A 8 33.56 -29.88 4.74
C PHE A 8 33.60 -28.53 4.01
N MET A 9 33.09 -28.49 2.80
CA MET A 9 32.72 -27.25 2.13
C MET A 9 31.49 -26.69 2.87
N SER A 10 31.68 -25.58 3.59
CA SER A 10 30.57 -24.78 4.11
C SER A 10 29.73 -24.29 2.93
N PRO A 11 28.38 -24.35 3.02
CA PRO A 11 27.55 -23.77 1.99
C PRO A 11 27.82 -22.25 1.95
N MET A 12 28.10 -21.73 0.75
CA MET A 12 28.12 -20.29 0.49
C MET A 12 26.77 -19.72 0.93
N GLN A 13 26.78 -18.93 1.96
CA GLN A 13 25.63 -18.10 2.31
C GLN A 13 25.46 -17.08 1.17
N ASP A 14 24.41 -17.25 0.37
CA ASP A 14 23.94 -16.22 -0.53
C ASP A 14 23.58 -14.99 0.30
N HIS A 15 24.50 -14.05 0.40
CA HIS A 15 24.18 -12.72 0.90
C HIS A 15 23.22 -12.08 -0.12
N PRO A 16 22.02 -11.67 0.27
CA PRO A 16 21.13 -10.97 -0.64
C PRO A 16 21.89 -9.77 -1.21
N ILE A 17 21.91 -9.63 -2.53
CA ILE A 17 22.56 -8.52 -3.25
C ILE A 17 21.95 -7.24 -2.68
N SER A 18 22.72 -6.53 -1.85
CA SER A 18 22.29 -5.26 -1.27
C SER A 18 22.18 -4.24 -2.39
N VAL A 19 20.94 -3.90 -2.73
CA VAL A 19 20.67 -2.89 -3.76
C VAL A 19 21.10 -1.52 -3.27
N PRO A 20 21.97 -0.78 -4.00
CA PRO A 20 22.43 0.53 -3.58
C PRO A 20 21.28 1.51 -3.33
N LEU A 21 21.35 2.26 -2.22
CA LEU A 21 20.29 3.19 -1.83
C LEU A 21 20.08 4.30 -2.89
N TRP A 22 21.14 4.77 -3.54
CA TRP A 22 21.01 5.76 -4.60
C TRP A 22 20.12 5.31 -5.77
N ARG A 23 20.16 4.01 -6.15
CA ARG A 23 19.25 3.45 -7.16
C ARG A 23 17.80 3.45 -6.68
N GLN A 24 17.58 3.14 -5.41
CA GLN A 24 16.25 3.18 -4.81
C GLN A 24 15.69 4.61 -4.75
N LEU A 25 16.55 5.61 -4.44
CA LEU A 25 16.15 7.02 -4.46
C LEU A 25 15.80 7.50 -5.87
N GLN A 26 16.54 7.09 -6.90
CA GLN A 26 16.18 7.36 -8.30
C GLN A 26 14.82 6.75 -8.65
N GLY A 27 14.60 5.50 -8.29
CA GLY A 27 13.31 4.83 -8.51
C GLY A 27 12.16 5.55 -7.80
N ALA A 28 12.33 5.93 -6.53
CA ALA A 28 11.33 6.67 -5.78
C ALA A 28 11.02 8.06 -6.39
N SER A 29 12.05 8.74 -6.90
CA SER A 29 11.89 10.03 -7.59
C SER A 29 11.13 9.89 -8.91
N SER A 30 11.42 8.83 -9.68
CA SER A 30 10.68 8.51 -10.91
C SER A 30 9.22 8.20 -10.64
N LEU A 31 8.92 7.47 -9.55
CA LEU A 31 7.54 7.21 -9.12
C LEU A 31 6.82 8.50 -8.71
N LEU A 32 7.49 9.40 -7.97
CA LEU A 32 6.92 10.70 -7.62
C LEU A 32 6.59 11.53 -8.87
N MET A 33 7.47 11.53 -9.87
CA MET A 33 7.21 12.20 -11.14
C MET A 33 6.00 11.59 -11.87
N ALA A 34 5.89 10.27 -11.92
CA ALA A 34 4.77 9.57 -12.54
C ALA A 34 3.43 9.94 -11.86
N VAL A 35 3.41 9.96 -10.52
CA VAL A 35 2.23 10.37 -9.74
C VAL A 35 1.87 11.84 -9.96
N ARG A 36 2.84 12.75 -9.98
CA ARG A 36 2.61 14.16 -10.32
C ARG A 36 2.09 14.35 -11.76
N GLY A 37 2.45 13.43 -12.67
CA GLY A 37 1.91 13.35 -14.03
C GLY A 37 0.53 12.69 -14.13
N GLY A 38 -0.12 12.34 -13.00
CA GLY A 38 -1.47 11.74 -12.96
C GLY A 38 -1.49 10.22 -13.11
N GLN A 39 -0.33 9.54 -13.15
CA GLN A 39 -0.29 8.08 -13.17
C GLN A 39 -0.54 7.49 -11.78
N SER A 40 -1.32 6.42 -11.68
CA SER A 40 -1.49 5.75 -10.39
C SER A 40 -0.17 5.10 -9.92
N MET A 41 0.08 5.12 -8.61
CA MET A 41 1.26 4.52 -8.02
C MET A 41 1.37 3.02 -8.34
N THR A 42 0.25 2.29 -8.35
CA THR A 42 0.21 0.85 -8.66
C THR A 42 0.77 0.58 -10.06
N VAL A 43 0.29 1.31 -11.06
CA VAL A 43 0.75 1.17 -12.45
C VAL A 43 2.21 1.61 -12.61
N ALA A 44 2.62 2.66 -11.90
CA ALA A 44 4.01 3.12 -11.93
C ALA A 44 4.97 2.09 -11.31
N LEU A 45 4.58 1.43 -10.20
CA LEU A 45 5.36 0.39 -9.52
C LEU A 45 5.57 -0.87 -10.38
N GLU A 46 4.66 -1.21 -11.27
CA GLU A 46 4.80 -2.37 -12.16
C GLU A 46 6.02 -2.24 -13.09
N LYS A 47 6.43 -1.01 -13.41
CA LYS A 47 7.58 -0.71 -14.26
C LYS A 47 8.92 -0.77 -13.52
N VAL A 48 8.91 -0.84 -12.19
CA VAL A 48 10.13 -0.91 -11.38
C VAL A 48 10.68 -2.33 -11.41
N GLU A 49 11.99 -2.46 -11.66
CA GLU A 49 12.72 -3.72 -11.63
C GLU A 49 12.45 -4.50 -10.33
N GLY A 50 12.17 -5.80 -10.43
CA GLY A 50 11.69 -6.62 -9.31
C GLY A 50 12.57 -6.54 -8.05
N VAL A 51 13.90 -6.57 -8.22
CA VAL A 51 14.87 -6.52 -7.11
C VAL A 51 14.90 -5.15 -6.42
N LEU A 52 14.59 -4.07 -7.14
CA LEU A 52 14.51 -2.71 -6.61
C LEU A 52 13.16 -2.40 -5.96
N ARG A 53 12.11 -3.08 -6.40
CA ARG A 53 10.72 -2.73 -6.09
C ARG A 53 10.42 -2.58 -4.61
N PRO A 54 10.83 -3.48 -3.69
CA PRO A 54 10.50 -3.33 -2.27
C PRO A 54 11.06 -2.05 -1.65
N GLY A 55 12.34 -1.74 -1.93
CA GLY A 55 12.99 -0.52 -1.41
C GLY A 55 12.44 0.75 -2.03
N VAL A 56 12.26 0.77 -3.35
CA VAL A 56 11.66 1.90 -4.09
C VAL A 56 10.24 2.17 -3.59
N GLN A 57 9.43 1.13 -3.42
CA GLN A 57 8.08 1.24 -2.89
C GLN A 57 8.07 1.84 -1.48
N ALA A 58 8.90 1.33 -0.58
CA ALA A 58 8.98 1.83 0.80
C ALA A 58 9.35 3.31 0.86
N LEU A 59 10.36 3.74 0.09
CA LEU A 59 10.80 5.14 0.02
C LEU A 59 9.75 6.04 -0.63
N ALA A 60 9.13 5.60 -1.72
CA ALA A 60 8.12 6.37 -2.43
C ALA A 60 6.85 6.59 -1.58
N PHE A 61 6.34 5.54 -0.92
CA PHE A 61 5.18 5.68 -0.02
C PHE A 61 5.49 6.57 1.18
N HIS A 62 6.71 6.50 1.74
CA HIS A 62 7.13 7.42 2.79
C HIS A 62 7.16 8.86 2.26
N ALA A 63 7.77 9.08 1.09
CA ALA A 63 7.88 10.41 0.49
C ALA A 63 6.50 11.00 0.16
N LEU A 64 5.58 10.23 -0.39
CA LEU A 64 4.21 10.68 -0.67
C LEU A 64 3.45 11.06 0.60
N ARG A 65 3.64 10.34 1.70
CA ARG A 65 3.01 10.65 2.99
C ARG A 65 3.42 12.02 3.53
N TRP A 66 4.66 12.46 3.25
CA TRP A 66 5.22 13.73 3.73
C TRP A 66 5.48 14.72 2.60
N LEU A 67 4.83 14.54 1.44
CA LEU A 67 5.10 15.33 0.25
C LEU A 67 4.78 16.81 0.45
N GLY A 68 3.66 17.14 1.11
CA GLY A 68 3.28 18.53 1.37
C GLY A 68 4.34 19.26 2.20
N ARG A 69 4.92 18.60 3.21
CA ARG A 69 6.03 19.13 4.00
C ARG A 69 7.28 19.30 3.15
N ALA A 70 7.63 18.29 2.36
CA ALA A 70 8.82 18.32 1.51
C ALA A 70 8.76 19.44 0.47
N GLU A 71 7.61 19.63 -0.16
CA GLU A 71 7.40 20.70 -1.15
C GLU A 71 7.49 22.11 -0.51
N ALA A 72 6.92 22.29 0.67
CA ALA A 72 7.04 23.54 1.40
C ALA A 72 8.50 23.83 1.81
N LEU A 73 9.23 22.84 2.29
CA LEU A 73 10.66 22.98 2.60
C LEU A 73 11.47 23.29 1.35
N ARG A 74 11.20 22.60 0.24
CA ARG A 74 11.86 22.86 -1.04
C ARG A 74 11.65 24.33 -1.48
N GLN A 75 10.45 24.89 -1.31
CA GLN A 75 10.18 26.29 -1.60
C GLN A 75 11.01 27.26 -0.75
N GLN A 76 11.29 26.93 0.53
CA GLN A 76 12.15 27.72 1.40
C GLN A 76 13.64 27.62 1.00
N LEU A 77 14.06 26.45 0.50
CA LEU A 77 15.44 26.18 0.10
C LEU A 77 15.78 26.71 -1.30
N ALA A 78 14.81 26.68 -2.20
CA ALA A 78 14.99 27.08 -3.60
C ALA A 78 13.84 28.04 -4.02
N LYS A 79 14.16 29.32 -4.19
CA LYS A 79 13.18 30.33 -4.63
C LYS A 79 12.61 30.03 -6.03
N ARG A 80 13.42 29.44 -6.91
CA ARG A 80 13.00 28.97 -8.23
C ARG A 80 13.00 27.44 -8.22
N PRO A 81 11.91 26.78 -8.70
CA PRO A 81 11.90 25.33 -8.81
C PRO A 81 13.05 24.86 -9.69
N PRO A 82 13.80 23.82 -9.28
CA PRO A 82 14.78 23.18 -10.15
C PRO A 82 14.07 22.39 -11.26
N PRO A 83 14.81 21.83 -12.23
CA PRO A 83 14.24 20.91 -13.21
C PRO A 83 13.43 19.79 -12.54
N PRO A 84 12.36 19.28 -13.18
CA PRO A 84 11.40 18.36 -12.55
C PRO A 84 12.03 17.13 -11.90
N GLU A 85 13.06 16.54 -12.51
CA GLU A 85 13.75 15.35 -11.99
C GLU A 85 14.56 15.68 -10.74
N ALA A 86 15.23 16.84 -10.73
CA ALA A 86 15.98 17.32 -9.57
C ALA A 86 15.03 17.74 -8.43
N ASP A 87 13.90 18.35 -8.77
CA ASP A 87 12.84 18.69 -7.81
C ASP A 87 12.26 17.42 -7.14
N ALA A 88 11.97 16.40 -7.93
CA ALA A 88 11.44 15.15 -7.41
C ALA A 88 12.43 14.46 -6.46
N LEU A 89 13.72 14.38 -6.86
CA LEU A 89 14.75 13.79 -6.00
C LEU A 89 14.93 14.60 -4.71
N LEU A 90 14.96 15.92 -4.79
CA LEU A 90 15.07 16.80 -3.62
C LEU A 90 13.86 16.64 -2.70
N CYS A 91 12.63 16.60 -3.22
CA CYS A 91 11.42 16.39 -2.43
C CYS A 91 11.38 15.00 -1.78
N VAL A 92 11.76 13.94 -2.50
CA VAL A 92 11.85 12.59 -1.91
C VAL A 92 12.79 12.60 -0.71
N VAL A 93 14.00 13.16 -0.86
CA VAL A 93 14.98 13.16 0.24
C VAL A 93 14.52 14.05 1.39
N LEU A 94 13.98 15.24 1.13
CA LEU A 94 13.42 16.11 2.17
C LEU A 94 12.31 15.40 2.97
N ALA A 95 11.42 14.67 2.31
CA ALA A 95 10.39 13.88 2.97
C ALA A 95 10.95 12.78 3.87
N LEU A 96 12.15 12.25 3.56
CA LEU A 96 12.81 11.22 4.35
C LEU A 96 13.61 11.77 5.55
N ILE A 97 14.03 13.06 5.51
CA ILE A 97 14.94 13.64 6.53
C ILE A 97 14.30 14.76 7.36
N TRP A 98 13.09 15.20 7.05
CA TRP A 98 12.50 16.38 7.72
C TRP A 98 12.30 16.19 9.22
N GLN A 99 12.06 14.96 9.66
CA GLN A 99 12.00 14.56 11.08
C GLN A 99 12.93 13.37 11.34
N GLU A 100 13.52 13.32 12.53
CA GLU A 100 14.48 12.25 12.88
C GLU A 100 13.80 10.95 13.29
N LYS A 101 12.65 11.06 13.97
CA LYS A 101 11.97 9.94 14.62
C LYS A 101 11.59 8.81 13.65
N ASP A 102 11.21 9.17 12.41
CA ASP A 102 10.74 8.19 11.41
C ASP A 102 11.66 8.09 10.20
N ALA A 103 12.88 8.65 10.28
CA ALA A 103 13.84 8.60 9.19
C ALA A 103 14.33 7.16 8.97
N PRO A 104 14.17 6.60 7.75
CA PRO A 104 14.57 5.22 7.47
C PRO A 104 16.09 5.01 7.42
N TYR A 105 16.85 6.10 7.28
CA TYR A 105 18.30 6.15 7.23
C TYR A 105 18.82 7.40 7.94
N THR A 106 20.13 7.41 8.28
CA THR A 106 20.73 8.62 8.87
C THR A 106 20.68 9.78 7.86
N PRO A 107 20.50 11.03 8.32
CA PRO A 107 20.47 12.18 7.42
C PRO A 107 21.72 12.31 6.52
N HIS A 108 22.90 12.01 7.06
CA HIS A 108 24.16 12.05 6.29
C HIS A 108 24.18 11.00 5.18
N THR A 109 23.73 9.77 5.45
CA THR A 109 23.60 8.73 4.43
C THR A 109 22.65 9.16 3.33
N LEU A 110 21.50 9.73 3.67
CA LEU A 110 20.52 10.18 2.68
C LEU A 110 21.05 11.31 1.80
N VAL A 111 21.78 12.27 2.37
CA VAL A 111 22.41 13.36 1.59
C VAL A 111 23.47 12.81 0.64
N ASP A 112 24.35 11.95 1.11
CA ASP A 112 25.39 11.33 0.28
C ASP A 112 24.78 10.52 -0.86
N GLN A 113 23.84 9.64 -0.57
CA GLN A 113 23.17 8.80 -1.56
C GLN A 113 22.26 9.58 -2.51
N ALA A 114 21.72 10.73 -2.10
CA ALA A 114 21.02 11.65 -2.99
C ALA A 114 21.95 12.31 -4.01
N VAL A 115 23.16 12.69 -3.58
CA VAL A 115 24.19 13.24 -4.47
C VAL A 115 24.65 12.18 -5.47
N GLU A 116 24.87 10.96 -5.01
CA GLU A 116 25.21 9.84 -5.90
C GLU A 116 24.06 9.54 -6.88
N ALA A 117 22.82 9.51 -6.42
CA ALA A 117 21.64 9.37 -7.29
C ALA A 117 21.61 10.45 -8.38
N ALA A 118 21.88 11.70 -8.01
CA ALA A 118 21.92 12.81 -8.97
C ALA A 118 23.05 12.65 -10.00
N LYS A 119 24.25 12.25 -9.58
CA LYS A 119 25.40 12.06 -10.47
C LYS A 119 25.20 10.95 -11.51
N HIS A 120 24.50 9.89 -11.13
CA HIS A 120 24.24 8.70 -11.97
C HIS A 120 23.04 8.85 -12.91
N SER A 121 22.51 10.05 -13.09
CA SER A 121 21.44 10.34 -14.04
C SER A 121 21.78 11.54 -14.92
N ASP A 122 21.67 11.40 -16.22
CA ASP A 122 21.91 12.49 -17.17
C ASP A 122 20.97 13.68 -16.92
N ALA A 123 19.76 13.41 -16.47
CA ALA A 123 18.76 14.44 -16.17
C ALA A 123 19.12 15.29 -14.94
N THR A 124 19.89 14.74 -13.98
CA THR A 124 20.15 15.41 -12.69
C THR A 124 21.62 15.66 -12.38
N ARG A 125 22.56 15.12 -13.15
CA ARG A 125 24.02 15.23 -12.87
C ARG A 125 24.52 16.67 -12.72
N HIS A 126 23.99 17.59 -13.51
CA HIS A 126 24.35 19.01 -13.44
C HIS A 126 23.73 19.73 -12.24
N GLN A 127 22.76 19.08 -11.55
CA GLN A 127 22.09 19.58 -10.36
C GLN A 127 22.63 18.97 -9.05
N ALA A 128 23.60 18.04 -9.11
CA ALA A 128 24.13 17.34 -7.93
C ALA A 128 24.65 18.29 -6.85
N SER A 129 25.41 19.33 -7.23
CA SER A 129 25.93 20.35 -6.31
C SER A 129 24.80 21.19 -5.69
N PHE A 130 23.78 21.54 -6.48
CA PHE A 130 22.61 22.26 -6.00
C PHE A 130 21.81 21.43 -4.99
N ILE A 131 21.53 20.17 -5.29
CA ILE A 131 20.84 19.22 -4.38
C ILE A 131 21.62 19.10 -3.08
N ASN A 132 22.95 18.88 -3.15
CA ASN A 132 23.81 18.83 -1.97
C ASN A 132 23.73 20.11 -1.12
N GLY A 133 23.80 21.27 -1.77
CA GLY A 133 23.69 22.57 -1.12
C GLY A 133 22.38 22.76 -0.37
N CYS A 134 21.25 22.42 -1.01
CA CYS A 134 19.91 22.48 -0.40
C CYS A 134 19.79 21.54 0.80
N LEU A 135 20.19 20.27 0.67
CA LEU A 135 20.08 19.28 1.74
C LEU A 135 21.00 19.63 2.92
N ARG A 136 22.24 20.07 2.69
CA ARG A 136 23.14 20.52 3.77
C ARG A 136 22.62 21.77 4.46
N ARG A 137 22.03 22.72 3.73
CA ARG A 137 21.37 23.89 4.31
C ARG A 137 20.19 23.45 5.18
N PHE A 138 19.36 22.53 4.69
CA PHE A 138 18.25 21.98 5.46
C PHE A 138 18.75 21.38 6.79
N LEU A 139 19.79 20.55 6.78
CA LEU A 139 20.32 19.94 8.01
C LEU A 139 20.83 20.96 9.02
N ARG A 140 21.42 22.07 8.57
CA ARG A 140 21.90 23.13 9.47
C ARG A 140 20.77 23.98 10.05
N GLU A 141 19.71 24.20 9.30
CA GLU A 141 18.64 25.16 9.60
C GLU A 141 17.29 24.44 9.82
N ARG A 142 17.31 23.12 10.10
CA ARG A 142 16.11 22.25 10.14
C ARG A 142 14.97 22.87 10.93
N ASP A 143 15.19 23.15 12.22
CA ASP A 143 14.12 23.59 13.12
C ASP A 143 13.50 24.93 12.65
N ALA A 144 14.34 25.86 12.21
CA ALA A 144 13.86 27.13 11.68
C ALA A 144 13.07 26.95 10.37
N LEU A 145 13.55 26.09 9.46
CA LEU A 145 12.88 25.82 8.18
C LEU A 145 11.56 25.09 8.40
N VAL A 146 11.52 24.10 9.30
CA VAL A 146 10.28 23.38 9.65
C VAL A 146 9.27 24.35 10.26
N ALA A 147 9.66 25.16 11.23
CA ALA A 147 8.79 26.18 11.84
C ALA A 147 8.23 27.18 10.81
N LEU A 148 9.03 27.58 9.83
CA LEU A 148 8.55 28.43 8.73
C LEU A 148 7.49 27.75 7.87
N THR A 149 7.51 26.42 7.76
CA THR A 149 6.53 25.67 6.96
C THR A 149 5.29 25.28 7.75
N ASP A 150 5.28 25.38 9.09
CA ASP A 150 4.11 25.10 9.94
C ASP A 150 2.94 26.07 9.73
N ARG A 151 3.18 27.21 9.12
CA ARG A 151 2.13 28.17 8.71
C ARG A 151 1.30 27.69 7.51
N TYR A 152 1.74 26.66 6.80
CA TYR A 152 1.03 26.11 5.64
C TYR A 152 0.27 24.84 6.04
N PRO A 153 -1.08 24.84 6.04
CA PRO A 153 -1.85 23.65 6.39
C PRO A 153 -1.48 22.40 5.57
N GLN A 154 -1.19 22.59 4.28
CA GLN A 154 -0.78 21.50 3.40
C GLN A 154 0.56 20.85 3.82
N ALA A 155 1.47 21.64 4.42
CA ALA A 155 2.73 21.11 4.95
C ALA A 155 2.54 20.41 6.31
N VAL A 156 1.65 20.93 7.14
CA VAL A 156 1.35 20.33 8.46
C VAL A 156 0.61 19.01 8.30
N TRP A 157 -0.44 19.02 7.50
CA TRP A 157 -1.35 17.88 7.37
C TRP A 157 -1.04 16.95 6.21
N ASN A 158 -0.17 17.36 5.26
CA ASN A 158 0.19 16.61 4.05
C ASN A 158 -0.99 16.19 3.18
N HIS A 159 -2.02 17.01 3.15
CA HIS A 159 -3.21 16.85 2.35
C HIS A 159 -3.50 18.13 1.55
N PRO A 160 -4.17 18.06 0.40
CA PRO A 160 -4.55 19.24 -0.36
C PRO A 160 -5.54 20.10 0.43
N GLN A 161 -5.48 21.42 0.24
CA GLN A 161 -6.29 22.38 1.00
C GLN A 161 -7.79 22.08 0.93
N TRP A 162 -8.30 21.74 -0.27
CA TRP A 162 -9.73 21.42 -0.46
C TRP A 162 -10.21 20.24 0.41
N TRP A 163 -9.34 19.25 0.65
CA TRP A 163 -9.64 18.11 1.50
C TRP A 163 -9.65 18.50 2.98
N ILE A 164 -8.68 19.29 3.41
CA ILE A 164 -8.62 19.84 4.76
C ILE A 164 -9.87 20.65 5.04
N ASP A 165 -10.27 21.54 4.12
CA ASP A 165 -11.45 22.39 4.28
C ASP A 165 -12.74 21.57 4.31
N ARG A 166 -12.82 20.52 3.49
CA ARG A 166 -13.96 19.61 3.48
C ARG A 166 -14.11 18.86 4.80
N LEU A 167 -13.02 18.28 5.32
CA LEU A 167 -13.03 17.58 6.61
C LEU A 167 -13.39 18.51 7.76
N ARG A 168 -12.84 19.73 7.79
CA ARG A 168 -13.20 20.72 8.81
C ARG A 168 -14.70 21.03 8.81
N LYS A 169 -15.32 21.06 7.65
CA LYS A 169 -16.76 21.31 7.52
C LYS A 169 -17.60 20.12 7.95
N ASP A 170 -17.24 18.93 7.47
CA ASP A 170 -18.07 17.74 7.62
C ASP A 170 -17.82 17.00 8.95
N HIS A 171 -16.62 17.16 9.55
CA HIS A 171 -16.14 16.53 10.80
C HIS A 171 -15.41 17.54 11.69
N PRO A 172 -16.08 18.60 12.20
CA PRO A 172 -15.44 19.73 12.89
C PRO A 172 -14.62 19.32 14.12
N ASP A 173 -15.04 18.28 14.82
CA ASP A 173 -14.40 17.82 16.06
C ASP A 173 -13.31 16.76 15.83
N GLU A 174 -13.31 16.07 14.66
CA GLU A 174 -12.48 14.90 14.41
C GLU A 174 -11.50 15.08 13.22
N TRP A 175 -11.59 16.18 12.47
CA TRP A 175 -10.85 16.38 11.23
C TRP A 175 -9.33 16.22 11.38
N GLU A 176 -8.76 16.65 12.51
CA GLU A 176 -7.33 16.52 12.79
C GLU A 176 -6.92 15.05 12.98
N ASP A 177 -7.73 14.31 13.74
CA ASP A 177 -7.46 12.89 13.99
C ASP A 177 -7.62 12.06 12.72
N ILE A 178 -8.57 12.40 11.85
CA ILE A 178 -8.72 11.79 10.52
C ILE A 178 -7.46 12.04 9.68
N LEU A 179 -6.95 13.27 9.62
CA LEU A 179 -5.75 13.57 8.86
C LEU A 179 -4.49 12.92 9.45
N ARG A 180 -4.37 12.83 10.79
CA ARG A 180 -3.28 12.09 11.45
C ARG A 180 -3.34 10.60 11.14
N ALA A 181 -4.55 10.02 11.18
CA ALA A 181 -4.76 8.62 10.84
C ALA A 181 -4.36 8.32 9.37
N ASN A 182 -4.77 9.19 8.44
CA ASN A 182 -4.40 9.07 7.03
C ASN A 182 -2.89 9.14 6.79
N ASN A 183 -2.15 9.91 7.60
CA ASN A 183 -0.69 10.01 7.51
C ASN A 183 0.05 8.92 8.28
N SER A 184 -0.65 8.09 9.06
CA SER A 184 -0.04 6.96 9.76
C SER A 184 0.29 5.82 8.79
N ARG A 185 1.14 4.88 9.21
CA ARG A 185 1.30 3.62 8.48
C ARG A 185 0.02 2.82 8.63
N ALA A 186 -0.55 2.42 7.49
CA ALA A 186 -1.69 1.52 7.53
C ALA A 186 -1.31 0.22 8.26
N PRO A 187 -2.09 -0.22 9.24
CA PRO A 187 -1.87 -1.52 9.87
C PRO A 187 -2.10 -2.65 8.86
N LEU A 188 -1.43 -3.76 9.04
CA LEU A 188 -1.73 -4.96 8.28
C LEU A 188 -2.91 -5.67 8.93
N ILE A 189 -4.05 -5.61 8.27
CA ILE A 189 -5.29 -6.25 8.71
C ILE A 189 -5.60 -7.42 7.79
N LEU A 190 -5.89 -8.55 8.39
CA LEU A 190 -6.26 -9.79 7.73
C LEU A 190 -7.72 -10.11 8.07
N ARG A 191 -8.47 -10.62 7.09
CA ARG A 191 -9.76 -11.26 7.30
C ARG A 191 -9.53 -12.76 7.31
N VAL A 192 -9.92 -13.41 8.38
CA VAL A 192 -9.82 -14.87 8.52
C VAL A 192 -10.94 -15.54 7.73
N ASN A 193 -10.58 -16.53 6.91
CA ASN A 193 -11.52 -17.32 6.13
C ASN A 193 -12.29 -18.27 7.04
N ALA A 194 -13.53 -17.94 7.34
CA ALA A 194 -14.41 -18.70 8.25
C ALA A 194 -14.69 -20.15 7.78
N ARG A 195 -14.51 -20.45 6.47
CA ARG A 195 -14.64 -21.82 5.94
C ARG A 195 -13.42 -22.71 6.22
N LYS A 196 -12.28 -22.11 6.55
CA LYS A 196 -10.99 -22.82 6.73
C LYS A 196 -10.57 -22.89 8.21
N THR A 197 -10.79 -21.81 8.97
CA THR A 197 -10.34 -21.72 10.35
C THR A 197 -11.15 -20.68 11.11
N THR A 198 -11.07 -20.71 12.43
CA THR A 198 -11.65 -19.65 13.28
C THR A 198 -10.64 -18.56 13.55
N ARG A 199 -11.11 -17.34 13.84
CA ARG A 199 -10.23 -16.23 14.26
C ARG A 199 -9.35 -16.60 15.45
N GLN A 200 -9.89 -17.33 16.43
CA GLN A 200 -9.15 -17.74 17.62
C GLN A 200 -8.02 -18.71 17.26
N GLN A 201 -8.28 -19.72 16.43
CA GLN A 201 -7.25 -20.66 15.95
C GLN A 201 -6.17 -19.95 15.14
N TYR A 202 -6.55 -18.97 14.32
CA TYR A 202 -5.59 -18.22 13.53
C TYR A 202 -4.72 -17.30 14.39
N LEU A 203 -5.29 -16.62 15.41
CA LEU A 203 -4.51 -15.85 16.39
C LEU A 203 -3.51 -16.74 17.15
N GLN A 204 -3.89 -17.94 17.50
CA GLN A 204 -3.00 -18.91 18.12
C GLN A 204 -1.84 -19.31 17.19
N ALA A 205 -2.14 -19.60 15.91
CA ALA A 205 -1.11 -19.92 14.90
C ALA A 205 -0.12 -18.78 14.69
N LEU A 206 -0.59 -17.52 14.70
CA LEU A 206 0.30 -16.33 14.64
C LEU A 206 1.20 -16.27 15.90
N HIS A 207 0.64 -16.46 17.09
CA HIS A 207 1.38 -16.43 18.34
C HIS A 207 2.47 -17.52 18.38
N GLU A 208 2.19 -18.73 17.90
CA GLU A 208 3.16 -19.83 17.81
C GLU A 208 4.34 -19.54 16.90
N THR A 209 4.16 -18.65 15.92
CA THR A 209 5.24 -18.13 15.05
C THR A 209 5.92 -16.88 15.59
N GLY A 210 5.58 -16.44 16.81
CA GLY A 210 6.15 -15.25 17.44
C GLY A 210 5.61 -13.92 16.87
N LEU A 211 4.43 -13.96 16.23
CA LEU A 211 3.78 -12.78 15.69
C LEU A 211 2.70 -12.28 16.64
N GLU A 212 2.84 -11.02 17.07
CA GLU A 212 1.82 -10.35 17.87
C GLU A 212 0.69 -9.85 17.00
N ALA A 213 -0.54 -10.21 17.38
CA ALA A 213 -1.75 -9.82 16.68
C ALA A 213 -2.93 -9.67 17.65
N ALA A 214 -3.90 -8.85 17.27
CA ALA A 214 -5.12 -8.63 18.06
C ALA A 214 -6.37 -8.83 17.19
N PRO A 215 -7.53 -9.19 17.76
CA PRO A 215 -8.78 -9.26 17.02
C PRO A 215 -9.29 -7.88 16.65
N VAL A 216 -9.91 -7.75 15.48
CA VAL A 216 -10.61 -6.55 15.01
C VAL A 216 -11.87 -6.97 14.26
N GLY A 217 -13.00 -6.31 14.55
CA GLY A 217 -14.30 -6.72 14.00
C GLY A 217 -14.66 -8.18 14.34
N GLU A 218 -15.44 -8.81 13.50
CA GLU A 218 -15.89 -10.19 13.69
C GLU A 218 -14.88 -11.23 13.20
N HIS A 219 -14.38 -11.07 11.97
CA HIS A 219 -13.45 -12.01 11.31
C HIS A 219 -12.02 -11.46 11.16
N GLY A 220 -11.78 -10.25 11.60
CA GLY A 220 -10.50 -9.55 11.38
C GLY A 220 -9.45 -9.85 12.45
N VAL A 221 -8.19 -9.76 12.00
CA VAL A 221 -6.99 -9.80 12.83
C VAL A 221 -6.06 -8.66 12.38
N ILE A 222 -5.61 -7.84 13.32
CA ILE A 222 -4.63 -6.78 13.10
C ILE A 222 -3.26 -7.20 13.62
N LEU A 223 -2.23 -7.12 12.79
CA LEU A 223 -0.86 -7.42 13.19
C LEU A 223 -0.19 -6.20 13.81
N ALA A 224 0.56 -6.39 14.89
CA ALA A 224 1.36 -5.33 15.53
C ALA A 224 2.47 -4.80 14.62
N SER A 225 2.99 -5.62 13.70
CA SER A 225 3.99 -5.21 12.71
C SER A 225 3.70 -5.81 11.33
N ALA A 226 3.89 -4.98 10.28
CA ALA A 226 3.75 -5.45 8.91
C ALA A 226 4.82 -6.51 8.57
N ARG A 227 4.40 -7.55 7.85
CA ARG A 227 5.24 -8.65 7.33
C ARG A 227 4.90 -8.91 5.87
N PRO A 228 5.80 -9.51 5.09
CA PRO A 228 5.44 -10.00 3.77
C PRO A 228 4.28 -10.99 3.86
N VAL A 229 3.18 -10.69 3.19
CA VAL A 229 1.93 -11.47 3.30
C VAL A 229 2.14 -12.96 3.01
N PRO A 230 2.92 -13.37 1.98
CA PRO A 230 3.17 -14.79 1.71
C PRO A 230 3.96 -15.52 2.81
N SER A 231 4.64 -14.80 3.71
CA SER A 231 5.38 -15.41 4.84
C SER A 231 4.52 -15.68 6.06
N LEU A 232 3.26 -15.25 6.05
CA LEU A 232 2.33 -15.47 7.17
C LEU A 232 1.79 -16.91 7.14
N PRO A 233 1.60 -17.55 8.30
CA PRO A 233 1.10 -18.92 8.38
C PRO A 233 -0.29 -19.02 7.73
N GLY A 234 -0.51 -20.08 6.95
CA GLY A 234 -1.79 -20.35 6.30
C GLY A 234 -2.10 -19.53 5.04
N PHE A 235 -1.14 -18.77 4.47
CA PHE A 235 -1.36 -18.01 3.24
C PHE A 235 -1.73 -18.92 2.07
N ASP A 236 -0.88 -19.90 1.75
CA ASP A 236 -1.12 -20.83 0.63
C ASP A 236 -2.32 -21.74 0.86
N GLN A 237 -2.66 -22.02 2.12
CA GLN A 237 -3.85 -22.78 2.50
C GLN A 237 -5.15 -21.96 2.43
N GLY A 238 -5.06 -20.66 2.17
CA GLY A 238 -6.21 -19.78 2.08
C GLY A 238 -6.90 -19.51 3.42
N HIS A 239 -6.16 -19.52 4.53
CA HIS A 239 -6.71 -19.27 5.87
C HIS A 239 -7.10 -17.80 6.08
N PHE A 240 -6.59 -16.88 5.24
CA PHE A 240 -6.91 -15.47 5.35
C PHE A 240 -6.80 -14.72 4.01
N SER A 241 -7.37 -13.53 3.99
CA SER A 241 -7.17 -12.51 2.97
C SER A 241 -6.72 -11.20 3.61
N VAL A 242 -5.95 -10.39 2.88
CA VAL A 242 -5.66 -9.00 3.30
C VAL A 242 -6.88 -8.15 2.98
N GLN A 243 -7.49 -7.57 4.00
CA GLN A 243 -8.62 -6.66 3.82
C GLN A 243 -8.71 -5.70 4.99
N ASP A 244 -8.93 -4.42 4.70
CA ASP A 244 -9.18 -3.39 5.69
C ASP A 244 -10.40 -3.71 6.57
N ALA A 245 -10.36 -3.31 7.85
CA ALA A 245 -11.44 -3.62 8.80
C ALA A 245 -12.79 -3.03 8.39
N ALA A 246 -12.80 -1.79 7.84
CA ALA A 246 -14.04 -1.18 7.37
C ALA A 246 -14.60 -1.91 6.14
N ALA A 247 -13.72 -2.35 5.22
CA ALA A 247 -14.12 -3.14 4.04
C ALA A 247 -14.71 -4.51 4.43
N GLN A 248 -14.35 -5.06 5.60
CA GLN A 248 -14.93 -6.30 6.11
C GLN A 248 -16.39 -6.15 6.54
N LEU A 249 -16.91 -4.95 6.72
CA LEU A 249 -18.32 -4.71 7.08
C LEU A 249 -19.26 -4.89 5.88
N ALA A 250 -18.78 -4.76 4.65
CA ALA A 250 -19.62 -4.74 3.46
C ALA A 250 -20.42 -6.03 3.23
N ALA A 251 -19.77 -7.20 3.33
CA ALA A 251 -20.45 -8.46 3.10
C ALA A 251 -21.46 -8.80 4.21
N PRO A 252 -21.14 -8.72 5.51
CA PRO A 252 -22.13 -8.90 6.57
C PRO A 252 -23.32 -7.95 6.44
N LEU A 253 -23.08 -6.67 6.15
CA LEU A 253 -24.14 -5.67 5.98
C LEU A 253 -25.05 -6.00 4.79
N LEU A 254 -24.49 -6.46 3.67
CA LEU A 254 -25.28 -6.87 2.50
C LEU A 254 -26.14 -8.11 2.80
N LEU A 255 -25.62 -9.04 3.58
CA LEU A 255 -26.26 -10.32 3.87
C LEU A 255 -27.27 -10.24 5.02
N ASP A 256 -27.27 -9.14 5.78
CA ASP A 256 -28.17 -8.96 6.91
C ASP A 256 -29.63 -9.08 6.49
N GLY A 257 -30.33 -10.01 7.07
CA GLY A 257 -31.74 -10.30 6.79
C GLY A 257 -32.05 -11.00 5.45
N LEU A 258 -31.07 -11.27 4.57
CA LEU A 258 -31.37 -11.83 3.23
C LEU A 258 -31.48 -13.37 3.19
N GLY A 259 -30.79 -14.11 4.06
CA GLY A 259 -30.62 -15.56 3.86
C GLY A 259 -31.72 -16.47 4.38
N ALA A 260 -32.50 -16.06 5.37
CA ALA A 260 -33.36 -16.97 6.16
C ALA A 260 -34.67 -17.38 5.49
N GLN A 261 -35.09 -16.75 4.38
CA GLN A 261 -36.45 -16.90 3.83
C GLN A 261 -36.56 -17.57 2.47
N LEU A 262 -35.45 -17.73 1.71
CA LEU A 262 -35.52 -18.06 0.29
C LEU A 262 -35.53 -19.56 -0.04
N GLY A 263 -35.10 -20.45 0.85
CA GLY A 263 -35.03 -21.89 0.61
C GLY A 263 -34.12 -22.33 -0.55
N ARG A 264 -33.32 -21.42 -1.10
CA ARG A 264 -32.34 -21.62 -2.15
C ARG A 264 -31.10 -20.76 -1.90
N PRO A 265 -29.97 -21.06 -2.53
CA PRO A 265 -28.79 -20.17 -2.52
C PRO A 265 -29.13 -18.77 -3.04
N LEU A 266 -28.55 -17.75 -2.42
CA LEU A 266 -28.65 -16.36 -2.89
C LEU A 266 -27.96 -16.21 -4.24
N ASN A 267 -28.53 -15.39 -5.13
CA ASN A 267 -27.90 -14.94 -6.36
C ASN A 267 -27.40 -13.50 -6.16
N ILE A 268 -26.09 -13.29 -6.08
CA ILE A 268 -25.48 -12.00 -5.72
C ILE A 268 -24.63 -11.49 -6.88
N LEU A 269 -24.75 -10.20 -7.18
CA LEU A 269 -23.83 -9.49 -8.07
C LEU A 269 -22.82 -8.69 -7.25
N ASP A 270 -21.53 -8.89 -7.51
CA ASP A 270 -20.43 -7.99 -7.11
C ASP A 270 -20.03 -7.19 -8.37
N ALA A 271 -20.48 -5.94 -8.48
CA ALA A 271 -20.49 -5.19 -9.72
C ALA A 271 -19.16 -4.50 -10.07
N CYS A 272 -18.24 -4.36 -9.10
CA CYS A 272 -16.87 -3.84 -9.28
C CYS A 272 -15.92 -4.69 -8.44
N ALA A 273 -15.81 -5.99 -8.80
CA ALA A 273 -15.37 -7.04 -7.90
C ALA A 273 -13.86 -7.07 -7.64
N ALA A 274 -13.03 -6.60 -8.58
CA ALA A 274 -11.59 -6.79 -8.49
C ALA A 274 -10.93 -5.98 -7.36
N PRO A 275 -10.02 -6.60 -6.63
CA PRO A 275 -9.33 -7.88 -6.82
C PRO A 275 -10.04 -9.12 -6.20
N GLY A 276 -11.32 -9.07 -5.90
CA GLY A 276 -12.10 -10.21 -5.42
C GLY A 276 -12.21 -10.35 -3.89
N GLY A 277 -11.76 -9.35 -3.14
CA GLY A 277 -11.78 -9.41 -1.68
C GLY A 277 -13.18 -9.45 -1.06
N LYS A 278 -14.14 -8.70 -1.62
CA LYS A 278 -15.54 -8.70 -1.19
C LYS A 278 -16.30 -9.90 -1.74
N THR A 279 -16.06 -10.27 -3.00
CA THR A 279 -16.54 -11.53 -3.60
C THR A 279 -16.19 -12.74 -2.71
N ALA A 280 -14.92 -12.88 -2.34
CA ALA A 280 -14.47 -13.96 -1.46
C ALA A 280 -15.17 -13.90 -0.10
N HIS A 281 -15.33 -12.72 0.49
CA HIS A 281 -15.99 -12.58 1.79
C HIS A 281 -17.48 -13.02 1.74
N LEU A 282 -18.21 -12.67 0.69
CA LEU A 282 -19.58 -13.16 0.47
C LEU A 282 -19.61 -14.70 0.44
N LEU A 283 -18.69 -15.31 -0.33
CA LEU A 283 -18.59 -16.77 -0.45
C LEU A 283 -18.08 -17.45 0.82
N GLU A 284 -17.29 -16.79 1.65
CA GLU A 284 -16.87 -17.30 2.97
C GLU A 284 -18.04 -17.37 3.95
N LEU A 285 -18.99 -16.44 3.86
CA LEU A 285 -20.12 -16.32 4.78
C LEU A 285 -21.37 -17.09 4.34
N THR A 286 -21.53 -17.37 3.03
CA THR A 286 -22.75 -17.99 2.50
C THR A 286 -22.45 -18.97 1.37
N ASP A 287 -23.39 -19.87 1.08
CA ASP A 287 -23.39 -20.71 -0.12
C ASP A 287 -24.06 -20.02 -1.31
N ALA A 288 -23.79 -18.72 -1.50
CA ALA A 288 -24.35 -17.92 -2.57
C ALA A 288 -23.75 -18.25 -3.94
N CYS A 289 -24.56 -18.08 -4.99
CA CYS A 289 -24.03 -17.96 -6.36
C CYS A 289 -23.64 -16.52 -6.60
N VAL A 290 -22.34 -16.25 -6.73
CA VAL A 290 -21.83 -14.88 -6.92
C VAL A 290 -21.36 -14.68 -8.36
N THR A 291 -21.89 -13.63 -9.02
CA THR A 291 -21.35 -13.10 -10.27
C THR A 291 -20.43 -11.94 -9.91
N ALA A 292 -19.14 -12.10 -10.19
CA ALA A 292 -18.11 -11.09 -9.99
C ALA A 292 -17.81 -10.38 -11.31
N LEU A 293 -18.10 -9.09 -11.38
CA LEU A 293 -17.98 -8.28 -12.60
C LEU A 293 -16.89 -7.22 -12.43
N ASP A 294 -15.99 -7.10 -13.40
CA ASP A 294 -15.06 -5.98 -13.49
C ASP A 294 -14.79 -5.65 -14.97
N ILE A 295 -14.55 -4.37 -15.27
CA ILE A 295 -14.30 -3.93 -16.64
C ILE A 295 -12.92 -4.31 -17.17
N ASP A 296 -11.95 -4.54 -16.28
CA ASP A 296 -10.56 -4.82 -16.63
C ASP A 296 -10.26 -6.33 -16.57
N ALA A 297 -9.94 -6.91 -17.71
CA ALA A 297 -9.62 -8.34 -17.82
C ALA A 297 -8.44 -8.77 -16.93
N ARG A 298 -7.39 -7.95 -16.80
CA ARG A 298 -6.24 -8.26 -15.94
C ARG A 298 -6.62 -8.25 -14.46
N ARG A 299 -7.55 -7.38 -14.10
CA ARG A 299 -8.09 -7.35 -12.73
C ARG A 299 -8.97 -8.57 -12.48
N CYS A 300 -9.74 -9.04 -13.46
CA CYS A 300 -10.51 -10.28 -13.37
C CYS A 300 -9.61 -11.51 -13.15
N GLU A 301 -8.44 -11.59 -13.79
CA GLU A 301 -7.45 -12.64 -13.52
C GLU A 301 -7.02 -12.68 -12.04
N ARG A 302 -6.90 -11.52 -11.38
CA ARG A 302 -6.60 -11.44 -9.94
C ARG A 302 -7.73 -11.94 -9.07
N ILE A 303 -8.99 -11.74 -9.49
CA ILE A 303 -10.15 -12.34 -8.80
C ILE A 303 -10.01 -13.87 -8.81
N GLN A 304 -9.77 -14.45 -10.00
CA GLN A 304 -9.61 -15.90 -10.14
C GLN A 304 -8.48 -16.44 -9.25
N GLN A 305 -7.28 -15.84 -9.32
CA GLN A 305 -6.14 -16.25 -8.50
C GLN A 305 -6.44 -16.21 -7.00
N ASN A 306 -7.16 -15.19 -6.54
CA ASN A 306 -7.55 -15.09 -5.12
C ASN A 306 -8.56 -16.15 -4.75
N LEU A 307 -9.58 -16.41 -5.57
CA LEU A 307 -10.58 -17.44 -5.32
C LEU A 307 -9.96 -18.83 -5.33
N ASP A 308 -9.07 -19.13 -6.29
CA ASP A 308 -8.36 -20.42 -6.36
C ASP A 308 -7.57 -20.69 -5.08
N ARG A 309 -6.79 -19.70 -4.61
CA ARG A 309 -6.03 -19.80 -3.35
C ARG A 309 -6.94 -20.04 -2.13
N LEU A 310 -8.10 -19.41 -2.10
CA LEU A 310 -9.07 -19.54 -1.00
C LEU A 310 -9.91 -20.81 -1.10
N GLY A 311 -9.90 -21.49 -2.25
CA GLY A 311 -10.76 -22.65 -2.52
C GLY A 311 -12.23 -22.26 -2.67
N LEU A 312 -12.50 -21.11 -3.29
CA LEU A 312 -13.83 -20.55 -3.53
C LEU A 312 -14.10 -20.46 -5.03
N ASP A 313 -15.37 -20.42 -5.42
CA ASP A 313 -15.78 -20.33 -6.83
C ASP A 313 -16.84 -19.24 -7.03
N ALA A 314 -16.70 -18.47 -8.12
CA ALA A 314 -17.64 -17.45 -8.57
C ALA A 314 -17.68 -17.36 -10.09
N GLN A 315 -18.78 -16.86 -10.63
CA GLN A 315 -18.88 -16.56 -12.05
C GLN A 315 -18.20 -15.22 -12.33
N ILE A 316 -16.97 -15.25 -12.87
CA ILE A 316 -16.23 -14.03 -13.21
C ILE A 316 -16.57 -13.58 -14.63
N ARG A 317 -16.88 -12.30 -14.81
CA ARG A 317 -17.18 -11.69 -16.12
C ARG A 317 -16.41 -10.38 -16.31
N VAL A 318 -15.79 -10.26 -17.48
CA VAL A 318 -15.18 -9.00 -17.93
C VAL A 318 -16.23 -8.20 -18.66
N ALA A 319 -16.78 -7.18 -18.01
CA ALA A 319 -17.81 -6.33 -18.63
C ALA A 319 -17.98 -5.00 -17.87
N ASP A 320 -18.57 -4.02 -18.53
CA ASP A 320 -18.99 -2.76 -17.93
C ASP A 320 -20.34 -2.93 -17.21
N ALA A 321 -20.35 -2.75 -15.90
CA ALA A 321 -21.55 -2.86 -15.07
C ALA A 321 -22.70 -1.91 -15.56
N ALA A 322 -22.35 -0.77 -16.16
CA ALA A 322 -23.30 0.18 -16.71
C ALA A 322 -23.96 -0.27 -18.02
N GLN A 323 -23.54 -1.39 -18.61
CA GLN A 323 -24.06 -1.93 -19.86
C GLN A 323 -24.68 -3.33 -19.66
N PRO A 324 -25.78 -3.46 -18.91
CA PRO A 324 -26.36 -4.76 -18.52
C PRO A 324 -26.71 -5.64 -19.71
N ASP A 325 -27.14 -5.08 -20.85
CA ASP A 325 -27.49 -5.83 -22.06
C ASP A 325 -26.32 -6.66 -22.62
N THR A 326 -25.08 -6.38 -22.22
CA THR A 326 -23.88 -7.07 -22.71
C THR A 326 -23.48 -8.28 -21.87
N TRP A 327 -23.95 -8.38 -20.63
CA TRP A 327 -23.49 -9.39 -19.69
C TRP A 327 -24.58 -10.04 -18.84
N TRP A 328 -25.72 -9.37 -18.63
CA TRP A 328 -26.79 -9.89 -17.78
C TRP A 328 -27.63 -10.93 -18.55
N ASP A 329 -27.93 -12.05 -17.91
CA ASP A 329 -28.68 -13.16 -18.49
C ASP A 329 -30.22 -13.06 -18.25
N GLY A 330 -30.69 -11.96 -17.66
CA GLY A 330 -32.10 -11.72 -17.34
C GLY A 330 -32.55 -12.28 -16.01
N ARG A 331 -31.70 -13.01 -15.26
CA ARG A 331 -32.03 -13.50 -13.93
C ARG A 331 -31.86 -12.42 -12.90
N SER A 332 -32.86 -12.25 -12.04
CA SER A 332 -32.77 -11.26 -10.95
C SER A 332 -31.73 -11.65 -9.92
N TYR A 333 -31.00 -10.68 -9.43
CA TYR A 333 -30.12 -10.81 -8.26
C TYR A 333 -30.92 -10.52 -6.98
N ASP A 334 -30.66 -11.29 -5.93
CA ASP A 334 -31.23 -11.08 -4.60
C ASP A 334 -30.56 -9.90 -3.90
N ALA A 335 -29.27 -9.67 -4.19
CA ALA A 335 -28.49 -8.53 -3.70
C ALA A 335 -27.43 -8.09 -4.71
N ILE A 336 -27.09 -6.83 -4.65
CA ILE A 336 -26.03 -6.22 -5.47
C ILE A 336 -25.07 -5.48 -4.55
N LEU A 337 -23.79 -5.86 -4.63
CA LEU A 337 -22.71 -5.13 -4.01
C LEU A 337 -22.05 -4.25 -5.06
N LEU A 338 -22.01 -2.94 -4.81
CA LEU A 338 -21.36 -1.96 -5.66
C LEU A 338 -20.35 -1.16 -4.83
N ASP A 339 -19.07 -1.39 -5.11
CA ASP A 339 -17.94 -0.69 -4.49
C ASP A 339 -17.02 -0.19 -5.63
N ALA A 340 -17.36 1.00 -6.17
CA ALA A 340 -16.72 1.61 -7.34
C ALA A 340 -15.69 2.70 -6.97
#